data_862a755a9daa716ebfc7f0b626911f6c
#
_entry.id   862a755a9daa716ebfc7f0b626911f6c
#
_cell.length_a   1.000
_cell.length_b   1.000
_cell.length_c   1.000
_cell.angle_alpha   90.00
_cell.angle_beta   90.00
_cell.angle_gamma   90.00
#
_symmetry.space_group_name_H-M   'P 1'
#
loop_
_entity.id
_entity.type
_entity.pdbx_description
1 polymer ?
#
loop_
_entity_poly.entity_id
_entity_poly.type
_entity_poly.pdbx_seq_one_letter_code
_entity_poly.pdbx_strand_id
1 'polypeptide(L)'
;MNKTLIAMLVAGLATAAASHAQTPSAPEHAHEKTAPAAAQGKSNEDHDEPTPAAQAGKEGEAGHDEAASASLTPEQMALAGIRVEALTAKPVDYQLYAPGEILSNGYTSYRVSPRVASVVLRRHVALGAHVKKGQPLVTLFSESLAQAQAEYRTAWPEWQRMQELGRKTVGEQRYISAKSTLEAARATLLAYGLSTADLESLTSQQSRALGEYALRAEIDGAVLADDFEQGQRIEAGAPLIALADEKQLWVEAHLPANLSLTLGAGTEAEVVVGDVRVKAAVSQEAHTIDPVTRTRTVRLLMDNPEHRLHPGQFAEVFFRFKTEKSVLAVPEGALMRGADGDWTVFVEDHPGEFLPAEVDLGRALGQLREITGIKSGTRVITEGAFFVASQIAKGGFDPHGH
;
A
#
# COMPACT_ATOMS: atom_id res chain seq x y z
N MET A 1 66.99 8.79 -27.35
CA MET A 1 66.97 9.76 -28.53
C MET A 1 65.65 10.47 -28.48
N ASN A 2 65.78 11.81 -28.36
CA ASN A 2 64.83 12.91 -28.70
C ASN A 2 63.43 12.90 -28.08
N LYS A 3 63.18 13.78 -27.10
CA LYS A 3 62.86 15.25 -27.13
C LYS A 3 61.58 15.52 -27.95
N THR A 4 60.51 16.07 -27.32
CA THR A 4 60.33 17.51 -27.22
C THR A 4 59.18 17.86 -26.28
N LEU A 5 59.40 18.80 -25.37
CA LEU A 5 58.53 19.67 -24.61
C LEU A 5 57.63 20.51 -25.54
N ILE A 6 56.39 20.80 -25.11
CA ILE A 6 55.82 22.16 -25.27
C ILE A 6 54.90 22.42 -24.07
N ALA A 7 55.28 23.42 -23.30
CA ALA A 7 54.48 24.08 -22.27
C ALA A 7 53.72 25.24 -22.94
N MET A 8 52.45 25.44 -22.57
CA MET A 8 51.80 26.73 -22.75
C MET A 8 50.97 27.08 -21.51
N LEU A 9 51.45 28.10 -20.88
CA LEU A 9 50.92 28.85 -19.75
C LEU A 9 49.97 29.94 -20.33
N VAL A 10 48.72 30.00 -19.85
CA VAL A 10 47.91 31.22 -19.96
C VAL A 10 47.24 31.49 -18.63
N ALA A 11 47.66 32.57 -18.03
CA ALA A 11 47.03 33.20 -16.88
C ALA A 11 45.85 34.07 -17.33
N GLY A 12 44.77 34.08 -16.60
CA GLY A 12 43.63 34.98 -16.85
C GLY A 12 42.84 35.25 -15.57
N LEU A 13 42.87 36.48 -15.17
CA LEU A 13 42.44 37.18 -13.98
C LEU A 13 41.01 36.89 -13.51
N ALA A 14 40.87 37.01 -12.19
CA ALA A 14 39.68 37.10 -11.37
C ALA A 14 38.79 38.30 -11.70
N THR A 15 37.46 38.12 -11.60
CA THR A 15 36.57 39.18 -11.12
C THR A 15 35.47 38.56 -10.26
N ALA A 16 35.46 38.95 -9.00
CA ALA A 16 34.41 38.69 -8.04
C ALA A 16 33.20 39.63 -8.38
N ALA A 17 32.02 39.04 -8.47
CA ALA A 17 30.78 39.80 -8.41
C ALA A 17 29.91 39.17 -7.32
N ALA A 18 29.82 39.87 -6.20
CA ALA A 18 28.82 39.62 -5.17
C ALA A 18 27.46 40.09 -5.66
N SER A 19 26.49 39.20 -5.74
CA SER A 19 25.09 39.58 -5.89
C SER A 19 24.28 39.11 -4.68
N HIS A 20 23.70 40.11 -4.02
CA HIS A 20 22.78 40.01 -2.90
C HIS A 20 21.52 39.23 -3.30
N ALA A 21 21.19 38.21 -2.52
CA ALA A 21 19.88 37.56 -2.57
C ALA A 21 18.89 38.38 -1.74
N GLN A 22 17.92 38.99 -2.41
CA GLN A 22 16.74 39.57 -1.79
C GLN A 22 15.67 38.47 -1.64
N THR A 23 15.25 38.25 -0.42
CA THR A 23 14.04 37.51 -0.06
C THR A 23 12.82 38.39 -0.32
N PRO A 24 11.76 37.91 -0.96
CA PRO A 24 10.46 38.60 -0.92
C PRO A 24 9.67 38.14 0.30
N SER A 25 9.34 39.14 1.13
CA SER A 25 8.40 39.08 2.23
C SER A 25 6.97 38.85 1.75
N ALA A 26 6.24 38.00 2.49
CA ALA A 26 4.80 37.81 2.37
C ALA A 26 4.00 39.05 2.81
N PRO A 27 2.83 39.34 2.25
CA PRO A 27 1.92 40.30 2.84
C PRO A 27 0.99 39.63 3.85
N GLU A 28 1.07 40.12 5.07
CA GLU A 28 0.02 40.05 6.08
C GLU A 28 -1.23 40.75 5.57
N HIS A 29 -2.37 40.08 5.62
CA HIS A 29 -3.66 40.77 5.65
C HIS A 29 -4.40 40.44 6.94
N ALA A 30 -4.59 41.52 7.65
CA ALA A 30 -5.27 41.66 8.94
C ALA A 30 -6.75 41.29 8.85
N HIS A 31 -7.20 40.73 9.96
CA HIS A 31 -8.59 40.58 10.37
C HIS A 31 -9.36 41.88 10.38
N GLU A 32 -10.56 41.92 9.81
CA GLU A 32 -11.60 42.82 10.29
C GLU A 32 -12.93 42.07 10.47
N LYS A 33 -13.36 42.04 11.71
CA LYS A 33 -14.68 41.64 12.19
C LYS A 33 -15.67 42.74 11.93
N THR A 34 -16.82 42.46 11.36
CA THR A 34 -18.05 43.16 11.72
C THR A 34 -19.28 42.31 11.37
N ALA A 35 -20.02 41.94 12.37
CA ALA A 35 -21.46 41.79 12.44
C ALA A 35 -21.93 42.77 13.54
N PRO A 36 -23.18 43.08 13.76
CA PRO A 36 -24.45 42.77 13.09
C PRO A 36 -25.35 44.02 12.95
N ALA A 37 -26.50 43.93 12.29
CA ALA A 37 -27.71 44.63 12.78
C ALA A 37 -28.96 44.21 12.04
N ALA A 38 -29.96 43.92 12.83
CA ALA A 38 -31.37 43.70 12.46
C ALA A 38 -32.10 45.03 12.28
N ALA A 39 -33.12 45.06 11.43
CA ALA A 39 -34.34 45.88 11.49
C ALA A 39 -35.31 45.34 10.42
N GLN A 40 -36.43 44.73 10.70
CA GLN A 40 -37.76 45.23 11.11
C GLN A 40 -38.38 46.31 10.20
N GLY A 41 -39.55 45.99 9.67
CA GLY A 41 -40.54 46.87 9.07
C GLY A 41 -41.40 46.11 8.09
N LYS A 42 -42.60 45.53 8.45
CA LYS A 42 -43.99 46.02 8.57
C LYS A 42 -44.40 46.84 7.33
N SER A 43 -45.42 46.43 6.59
CA SER A 43 -46.85 46.49 6.82
C SER A 43 -47.58 46.22 5.50
N ASN A 44 -48.65 45.39 5.53
CA ASN A 44 -50.08 45.73 5.26
C ASN A 44 -50.36 46.30 3.85
N GLU A 45 -51.31 45.80 3.13
CA GLU A 45 -52.75 45.80 3.27
C GLU A 45 -53.39 45.02 2.11
N ASP A 46 -54.30 44.15 2.46
CA ASP A 46 -55.69 44.00 2.03
C ASP A 46 -56.11 44.34 0.61
N HIS A 47 -56.77 43.38 -0.03
CA HIS A 47 -58.11 43.55 -0.58
C HIS A 47 -58.70 42.22 -1.10
N ASP A 48 -59.74 41.80 -0.35
CA ASP A 48 -61.05 41.33 -0.76
C ASP A 48 -61.25 40.31 -1.87
N GLU A 49 -61.93 39.29 -1.42
CA GLU A 49 -62.80 38.35 -2.14
C GLU A 49 -63.91 39.04 -2.99
N PRO A 50 -64.58 38.36 -3.94
CA PRO A 50 -65.51 37.30 -3.58
C PRO A 50 -65.63 36.12 -4.52
N THR A 51 -65.97 34.98 -3.94
CA THR A 51 -66.64 33.84 -4.61
C THR A 51 -68.03 34.22 -5.22
N PRO A 52 -68.51 33.51 -6.30
CA PRO A 52 -69.49 32.49 -5.98
C PRO A 52 -69.51 31.20 -6.86
N ALA A 53 -69.84 30.14 -6.14
CA ALA A 53 -70.81 29.06 -6.45
C ALA A 53 -70.77 28.24 -7.75
N ALA A 54 -70.48 26.97 -7.50
CA ALA A 54 -71.23 25.76 -7.92
C ALA A 54 -71.51 25.51 -9.39
N GLN A 55 -71.02 24.41 -9.88
CA GLN A 55 -71.85 23.31 -10.37
C GLN A 55 -71.11 22.00 -10.62
N ALA A 56 -71.80 20.97 -10.29
CA ALA A 56 -71.60 19.59 -10.26
C ALA A 56 -71.09 18.92 -11.53
N GLY A 57 -70.37 17.83 -11.33
CA GLY A 57 -70.52 16.60 -12.06
C GLY A 57 -69.54 16.33 -13.18
N LYS A 58 -68.57 15.49 -12.89
CA LYS A 58 -68.39 14.20 -13.60
C LYS A 58 -67.31 13.41 -12.90
N GLU A 59 -67.69 12.25 -12.42
CA GLU A 59 -66.81 11.14 -12.12
C GLU A 59 -65.97 10.91 -13.37
N GLY A 60 -64.69 11.21 -13.27
CA GLY A 60 -63.63 10.81 -14.19
C GLY A 60 -62.92 9.63 -13.56
N GLU A 61 -63.04 8.50 -14.18
CA GLU A 61 -62.31 7.26 -13.92
C GLU A 61 -60.89 7.55 -13.55
N ALA A 62 -60.47 6.99 -12.43
CA ALA A 62 -59.05 6.80 -12.10
C ALA A 62 -58.45 5.96 -13.24
N GLY A 63 -57.76 6.62 -14.16
CA GLY A 63 -56.89 5.93 -15.09
C GLY A 63 -55.84 5.18 -14.24
N HIS A 64 -55.99 3.87 -14.16
CA HIS A 64 -54.90 3.01 -13.83
C HIS A 64 -53.88 3.28 -14.93
N ASP A 65 -52.71 3.87 -14.58
CA ASP A 65 -51.51 3.78 -15.37
C ASP A 65 -51.23 2.28 -15.52
N GLU A 66 -51.70 1.68 -16.63
CA GLU A 66 -51.27 0.34 -17.02
C GLU A 66 -49.76 0.41 -17.23
N ALA A 67 -49.02 -0.05 -16.25
CA ALA A 67 -47.56 -0.18 -16.36
C ALA A 67 -47.28 -0.95 -17.67
N ALA A 68 -46.58 -0.30 -18.60
CA ALA A 68 -46.29 -0.86 -19.90
C ALA A 68 -45.64 -2.24 -19.73
N SER A 69 -46.32 -3.31 -20.18
CA SER A 69 -45.85 -4.69 -20.07
C SER A 69 -45.31 -5.20 -21.40
N ALA A 70 -44.43 -6.20 -21.37
CA ALA A 70 -44.01 -6.94 -22.54
C ALA A 70 -44.44 -8.41 -22.43
N SER A 71 -45.14 -8.91 -23.44
CA SER A 71 -45.48 -10.33 -23.56
C SER A 71 -44.63 -10.99 -24.63
N LEU A 72 -43.92 -12.08 -24.27
CA LEU A 72 -42.99 -12.79 -25.12
C LEU A 72 -43.29 -14.28 -25.14
N THR A 73 -43.24 -14.89 -26.33
CA THR A 73 -43.37 -16.34 -26.44
C THR A 73 -42.07 -17.03 -26.00
N PRO A 74 -42.14 -18.31 -25.64
CA PRO A 74 -40.92 -19.08 -25.29
C PRO A 74 -39.86 -19.08 -26.40
N GLU A 75 -40.28 -19.10 -27.68
CA GLU A 75 -39.33 -19.05 -28.82
C GLU A 75 -38.66 -17.68 -28.90
N GLN A 76 -39.41 -16.59 -28.66
CA GLN A 76 -38.83 -15.24 -28.65
C GLN A 76 -37.83 -15.06 -27.48
N MET A 77 -38.19 -15.60 -26.30
CA MET A 77 -37.31 -15.56 -25.14
C MET A 77 -36.00 -16.33 -25.40
N ALA A 78 -36.11 -17.53 -26.00
CA ALA A 78 -34.95 -18.34 -26.35
C ALA A 78 -34.04 -17.64 -27.38
N LEU A 79 -34.64 -17.03 -28.42
CA LEU A 79 -33.92 -16.30 -29.47
C LEU A 79 -33.23 -15.05 -28.93
N ALA A 80 -33.86 -14.37 -27.98
CA ALA A 80 -33.31 -13.17 -27.34
C ALA A 80 -32.35 -13.46 -26.17
N GLY A 81 -32.15 -14.75 -25.84
CA GLY A 81 -31.27 -15.15 -24.72
C GLY A 81 -31.78 -14.70 -23.36
N ILE A 82 -33.12 -14.58 -23.20
CA ILE A 82 -33.73 -14.14 -21.94
C ILE A 82 -33.68 -15.28 -20.93
N ARG A 83 -33.13 -15.02 -19.76
CA ARG A 83 -33.18 -15.92 -18.61
C ARG A 83 -33.99 -15.29 -17.49
N VAL A 84 -34.85 -16.10 -16.91
CA VAL A 84 -35.67 -15.72 -15.76
C VAL A 84 -35.33 -16.61 -14.59
N GLU A 85 -35.01 -16.02 -13.49
CA GLU A 85 -34.65 -16.74 -12.26
C GLU A 85 -35.45 -16.22 -11.06
N ALA A 86 -35.82 -17.11 -10.14
CA ALA A 86 -36.41 -16.70 -8.87
C ALA A 86 -35.30 -16.18 -7.94
N LEU A 87 -35.35 -14.90 -7.63
CA LEU A 87 -34.37 -14.28 -6.74
C LEU A 87 -34.59 -14.73 -5.31
N THR A 88 -33.60 -15.41 -4.75
CA THR A 88 -33.60 -15.81 -3.35
C THR A 88 -32.56 -15.02 -2.58
N ALA A 89 -32.96 -14.50 -1.41
CA ALA A 89 -32.00 -13.84 -0.53
C ALA A 89 -31.01 -14.87 0.01
N LYS A 90 -29.74 -14.67 -0.29
CA LYS A 90 -28.62 -15.52 0.14
C LYS A 90 -27.38 -14.70 0.45
N PRO A 91 -26.46 -15.20 1.28
CA PRO A 91 -25.14 -14.62 1.37
C PRO A 91 -24.44 -14.73 0.02
N VAL A 92 -23.83 -13.63 -0.44
CA VAL A 92 -23.11 -13.55 -1.73
C VAL A 92 -21.64 -13.44 -1.47
N ASP A 93 -20.85 -14.33 -2.08
CA ASP A 93 -19.40 -14.22 -2.13
C ASP A 93 -19.02 -13.31 -3.31
N TYR A 94 -18.11 -12.36 -3.07
CA TYR A 94 -17.65 -11.44 -4.10
C TYR A 94 -16.17 -11.11 -3.93
N GLN A 95 -15.56 -10.61 -4.99
CA GLN A 95 -14.15 -10.25 -5.00
C GLN A 95 -13.99 -8.78 -5.34
N LEU A 96 -13.00 -8.16 -4.70
CA LEU A 96 -12.55 -6.82 -5.04
C LEU A 96 -11.13 -6.91 -5.61
N TYR A 97 -10.96 -6.44 -6.83
CA TYR A 97 -9.67 -6.35 -7.49
C TYR A 97 -8.92 -5.09 -7.06
N ALA A 98 -7.61 -5.22 -6.86
CA ALA A 98 -6.69 -4.11 -6.71
C ALA A 98 -5.34 -4.44 -7.37
N PRO A 99 -4.72 -3.51 -8.09
CA PRO A 99 -3.33 -3.66 -8.50
C PRO A 99 -2.42 -3.58 -7.29
N GLY A 100 -1.31 -4.30 -7.33
CA GLY A 100 -0.34 -4.31 -6.24
C GLY A 100 1.08 -4.57 -6.70
N GLU A 101 2.01 -4.46 -5.76
CA GLU A 101 3.43 -4.73 -5.94
C GLU A 101 3.94 -5.62 -4.81
N ILE A 102 4.80 -6.57 -5.16
CA ILE A 102 5.48 -7.41 -4.18
C ILE A 102 6.69 -6.67 -3.60
N LEU A 103 6.79 -6.65 -2.30
CA LEU A 103 7.88 -6.03 -1.56
C LEU A 103 8.52 -7.02 -0.59
N SER A 104 9.78 -6.75 -0.26
CA SER A 104 10.43 -7.44 0.85
C SER A 104 9.69 -7.15 2.15
N ASN A 105 9.55 -8.16 3.00
CA ASN A 105 9.03 -7.95 4.34
C ASN A 105 10.04 -7.15 5.18
N GLY A 106 9.71 -5.90 5.47
CA GLY A 106 10.60 -4.99 6.22
C GLY A 106 10.94 -5.46 7.63
N TYR A 107 10.15 -6.37 8.21
CA TYR A 107 10.47 -6.97 9.52
C TYR A 107 11.52 -8.08 9.43
N THR A 108 11.69 -8.68 8.26
CA THR A 108 12.65 -9.76 7.99
C THR A 108 13.72 -9.36 6.97
N SER A 109 13.85 -8.06 6.69
CA SER A 109 14.88 -7.49 5.82
C SER A 109 15.92 -6.75 6.66
N TYR A 110 17.15 -6.73 6.19
CA TYR A 110 18.27 -6.08 6.89
C TYR A 110 19.20 -5.36 5.92
N ARG A 111 19.53 -4.10 6.23
CA ARG A 111 20.55 -3.33 5.50
C ARG A 111 21.86 -3.41 6.23
N VAL A 112 22.83 -4.05 5.59
CA VAL A 112 24.19 -4.20 6.12
C VAL A 112 24.99 -2.96 5.81
N SER A 113 25.44 -2.26 6.85
CA SER A 113 26.24 -1.04 6.74
C SER A 113 27.38 -1.03 7.76
N PRO A 114 28.54 -0.41 7.47
CA PRO A 114 29.60 -0.24 8.43
C PRO A 114 29.22 0.80 9.49
N ARG A 115 29.67 0.60 10.72
CA ARG A 115 29.46 1.58 11.81
C ARG A 115 30.54 2.65 11.86
N VAL A 116 31.60 2.48 11.11
CA VAL A 116 32.73 3.42 10.98
C VAL A 116 33.13 3.57 9.52
N ALA A 117 33.66 4.72 9.15
CA ALA A 117 34.20 4.93 7.81
C ALA A 117 35.26 3.89 7.47
N SER A 118 35.14 3.27 6.32
CA SER A 118 35.92 2.08 5.96
C SER A 118 36.22 2.04 4.47
N VAL A 119 37.23 1.24 4.09
CA VAL A 119 37.53 0.90 2.70
C VAL A 119 37.17 -0.56 2.45
N VAL A 120 36.52 -0.86 1.34
CA VAL A 120 36.18 -2.21 0.94
C VAL A 120 37.43 -2.96 0.46
N LEU A 121 37.83 -4.01 1.17
CA LEU A 121 38.94 -4.84 0.76
C LEU A 121 38.54 -6.03 -0.09
N ARG A 122 37.44 -6.71 0.29
CA ARG A 122 37.01 -7.95 -0.40
C ARG A 122 35.51 -8.19 -0.26
N ARG A 123 34.90 -8.59 -1.34
CA ARG A 123 33.52 -9.11 -1.39
C ARG A 123 33.55 -10.63 -1.20
N HIS A 124 32.57 -11.17 -0.48
CA HIS A 124 32.42 -12.61 -0.25
C HIS A 124 31.14 -13.18 -0.83
N VAL A 125 30.19 -12.32 -1.21
CA VAL A 125 28.89 -12.68 -1.75
C VAL A 125 28.59 -11.85 -3.00
N ALA A 126 27.65 -12.33 -3.81
CA ALA A 126 27.16 -11.65 -5.00
C ALA A 126 25.65 -11.45 -4.92
N LEU A 127 25.11 -10.59 -5.77
CA LEU A 127 23.68 -10.39 -5.95
C LEU A 127 22.96 -11.74 -6.17
N GLY A 128 21.83 -11.95 -5.52
CA GLY A 128 21.04 -13.19 -5.58
C GLY A 128 21.60 -14.37 -4.75
N ALA A 129 22.78 -14.23 -4.14
CA ALA A 129 23.32 -15.29 -3.31
C ALA A 129 22.52 -15.46 -2.01
N HIS A 130 22.22 -16.72 -1.64
CA HIS A 130 21.64 -17.03 -0.34
C HIS A 130 22.73 -17.10 0.72
N VAL A 131 22.51 -16.46 1.84
CA VAL A 131 23.45 -16.38 2.96
C VAL A 131 22.81 -16.88 4.26
N LYS A 132 23.66 -17.36 5.16
CA LYS A 132 23.25 -17.75 6.51
C LYS A 132 23.69 -16.71 7.51
N LYS A 133 22.94 -16.56 8.59
CA LYS A 133 23.31 -15.71 9.72
C LYS A 133 24.73 -16.00 10.19
N GLY A 134 25.54 -14.94 10.38
CA GLY A 134 26.95 -15.03 10.74
C GLY A 134 27.92 -15.23 9.57
N GLN A 135 27.45 -15.53 8.35
CA GLN A 135 28.30 -15.64 7.17
C GLN A 135 28.95 -14.30 6.84
N PRO A 136 30.27 -14.26 6.54
CA PRO A 136 30.95 -13.04 6.13
C PRO A 136 30.44 -12.61 4.75
N LEU A 137 30.13 -11.31 4.62
CA LEU A 137 29.62 -10.70 3.40
C LEU A 137 30.67 -9.84 2.71
N VAL A 138 31.34 -8.99 3.50
CA VAL A 138 32.35 -8.04 3.03
C VAL A 138 33.45 -7.92 4.06
N THR A 139 34.71 -7.93 3.64
CA THR A 139 35.87 -7.53 4.48
C THR A 139 36.18 -6.06 4.23
N LEU A 140 36.25 -5.31 5.28
CA LEU A 140 36.53 -3.89 5.32
C LEU A 140 37.80 -3.57 6.08
N PHE A 141 38.40 -2.42 5.82
CA PHE A 141 39.45 -1.82 6.61
C PHE A 141 39.01 -0.44 7.11
N SER A 142 39.28 -0.16 8.40
CA SER A 142 39.02 1.15 8.99
C SER A 142 40.21 1.56 9.85
N GLU A 143 40.70 2.79 9.63
CA GLU A 143 41.76 3.39 10.41
C GLU A 143 41.32 3.62 11.88
N SER A 144 40.09 4.12 12.08
CA SER A 144 39.51 4.31 13.43
C SER A 144 39.42 3.00 14.20
N LEU A 145 39.04 1.91 13.50
CA LEU A 145 39.01 0.58 14.11
C LEU A 145 40.40 0.09 14.44
N ALA A 146 41.41 0.30 13.57
CA ALA A 146 42.79 -0.09 13.82
C ALA A 146 43.32 0.56 15.10
N GLN A 147 43.05 1.85 15.28
CA GLN A 147 43.43 2.57 16.49
C GLN A 147 42.75 2.01 17.75
N ALA A 148 41.43 1.82 17.71
CA ALA A 148 40.67 1.26 18.83
C ALA A 148 41.14 -0.17 19.20
N GLN A 149 41.46 -0.97 18.19
CA GLN A 149 42.06 -2.31 18.42
C GLN A 149 43.45 -2.26 19.08
N ALA A 150 44.28 -1.28 18.68
CA ALA A 150 45.58 -1.07 19.30
C ALA A 150 45.45 -0.66 20.79
N GLU A 151 44.52 0.25 21.09
CA GLU A 151 44.19 0.68 22.44
C GLU A 151 43.75 -0.51 23.32
N TYR A 152 42.85 -1.34 22.80
CA TYR A 152 42.38 -2.54 23.51
C TYR A 152 43.50 -3.55 23.76
N ARG A 153 44.38 -3.78 22.74
CA ARG A 153 45.54 -4.66 22.86
C ARG A 153 46.55 -4.18 23.88
N THR A 154 46.61 -2.89 24.18
CA THR A 154 47.44 -2.30 25.22
C THR A 154 46.76 -2.39 26.58
N ALA A 155 45.50 -2.12 26.67
CA ALA A 155 44.74 -2.09 27.92
C ALA A 155 44.51 -3.50 28.52
N TRP A 156 44.34 -4.53 27.67
CA TRP A 156 44.06 -5.89 28.11
C TRP A 156 45.17 -6.50 28.99
N PRO A 157 46.44 -6.57 28.57
CA PRO A 157 47.53 -7.14 29.39
C PRO A 157 47.81 -6.30 30.65
N GLU A 158 47.63 -4.98 30.59
CA GLU A 158 47.78 -4.13 31.77
C GLU A 158 46.68 -4.46 32.82
N TRP A 159 45.45 -4.65 32.40
CA TRP A 159 44.40 -5.09 33.31
C TRP A 159 44.66 -6.48 33.87
N GLN A 160 45.11 -7.46 33.09
CA GLN A 160 45.49 -8.78 33.58
C GLN A 160 46.57 -8.68 34.66
N ARG A 161 47.61 -7.88 34.44
CA ARG A 161 48.65 -7.63 35.40
C ARG A 161 48.11 -7.04 36.70
N MET A 162 47.18 -6.08 36.62
CA MET A 162 46.55 -5.48 37.81
C MET A 162 45.72 -6.51 38.58
N GLN A 163 45.03 -7.41 37.86
CA GLN A 163 44.28 -8.49 38.50
C GLN A 163 45.19 -9.48 39.24
N GLU A 164 46.28 -9.90 38.61
CA GLU A 164 47.26 -10.85 39.20
C GLU A 164 47.94 -10.27 40.45
N LEU A 165 48.35 -9.02 40.39
CA LEU A 165 49.00 -8.35 41.52
C LEU A 165 48.01 -8.05 42.66
N GLY A 166 46.78 -7.88 42.34
CA GLY A 166 45.70 -7.60 43.30
C GLY A 166 45.64 -6.15 43.79
N ARG A 167 44.44 -5.73 44.14
CA ARG A 167 44.09 -4.35 44.52
C ARG A 167 44.95 -3.80 45.67
N LYS A 168 45.30 -4.64 46.65
CA LYS A 168 46.11 -4.25 47.80
C LYS A 168 47.53 -3.90 47.40
N THR A 169 48.11 -4.57 46.42
CA THR A 169 49.50 -4.39 46.00
C THR A 169 49.67 -3.18 45.09
N VAL A 170 48.76 -3.00 44.13
CA VAL A 170 48.87 -1.93 43.10
C VAL A 170 48.23 -0.59 43.55
N GLY A 171 47.44 -0.64 44.59
CA GLY A 171 46.65 0.50 45.06
C GLY A 171 45.31 0.67 44.31
N GLU A 172 44.30 1.15 45.01
CA GLU A 172 42.91 1.26 44.54
C GLU A 172 42.79 2.07 43.25
N GLN A 173 43.45 3.22 43.19
CA GLN A 173 43.38 4.13 42.08
C GLN A 173 43.89 3.51 40.76
N ARG A 174 45.04 2.85 40.80
CA ARG A 174 45.61 2.19 39.61
C ARG A 174 44.79 1.01 39.15
N TYR A 175 44.26 0.23 40.11
CA TYR A 175 43.38 -0.90 39.81
C TYR A 175 42.11 -0.45 39.08
N ILE A 176 41.43 0.61 39.61
CA ILE A 176 40.24 1.16 39.00
C ILE A 176 40.56 1.78 37.65
N SER A 177 41.65 2.54 37.53
CA SER A 177 42.05 3.17 36.26
C SER A 177 42.28 2.12 35.14
N ALA A 178 43.05 1.06 35.42
CA ALA A 178 43.29 0.01 34.42
C ALA A 178 42.00 -0.69 33.99
N LYS A 179 41.11 -0.95 34.97
CA LYS A 179 39.77 -1.53 34.67
C LYS A 179 38.95 -0.61 33.77
N SER A 180 38.84 0.66 34.11
CA SER A 180 38.07 1.63 33.35
C SER A 180 38.62 1.85 31.93
N THR A 181 39.97 1.86 31.78
CA THR A 181 40.62 1.97 30.47
C THR A 181 40.27 0.77 29.58
N LEU A 182 40.32 -0.45 30.10
CA LEU A 182 39.93 -1.64 29.36
C LEU A 182 38.45 -1.62 29.00
N GLU A 183 37.57 -1.26 29.96
CA GLU A 183 36.14 -1.21 29.73
C GLU A 183 35.77 -0.16 28.64
N ALA A 184 36.45 0.99 28.65
CA ALA A 184 36.27 2.02 27.60
C ALA A 184 36.70 1.52 26.22
N ALA A 185 37.91 0.95 26.11
CA ALA A 185 38.41 0.40 24.85
C ALA A 185 37.53 -0.74 24.33
N ARG A 186 37.03 -1.62 25.22
CA ARG A 186 36.09 -2.66 24.88
C ARG A 186 34.76 -2.08 24.35
N ALA A 187 34.21 -1.09 25.04
CA ALA A 187 32.94 -0.44 24.64
C ALA A 187 33.07 0.20 23.26
N THR A 188 34.18 0.86 22.95
CA THR A 188 34.47 1.44 21.64
C THR A 188 34.45 0.38 20.52
N LEU A 189 35.12 -0.76 20.73
CA LEU A 189 35.15 -1.84 19.73
C LEU A 189 33.76 -2.46 19.50
N LEU A 190 32.99 -2.67 20.57
CA LEU A 190 31.59 -3.13 20.46
C LEU A 190 30.71 -2.11 19.74
N ALA A 191 30.87 -0.82 19.99
CA ALA A 191 30.18 0.25 19.29
C ALA A 191 30.49 0.27 17.79
N TYR A 192 31.74 -0.06 17.41
CA TYR A 192 32.17 -0.21 16.02
C TYR A 192 31.71 -1.50 15.36
N GLY A 193 31.00 -2.38 16.09
CA GLY A 193 30.33 -3.56 15.55
C GLY A 193 31.15 -4.85 15.64
N LEU A 194 32.25 -4.89 16.39
CA LEU A 194 32.93 -6.14 16.64
C LEU A 194 32.14 -6.99 17.64
N SER A 195 32.14 -8.30 17.42
CA SER A 195 31.57 -9.26 18.35
C SER A 195 32.52 -9.58 19.52
N THR A 196 31.98 -10.19 20.57
CA THR A 196 32.84 -10.70 21.68
C THR A 196 33.88 -11.70 21.20
N ALA A 197 33.54 -12.53 20.22
CA ALA A 197 34.46 -13.47 19.60
C ALA A 197 35.61 -12.76 18.84
N ASP A 198 35.34 -11.65 18.18
CA ASP A 198 36.38 -10.83 17.55
C ASP A 198 37.31 -10.21 18.58
N LEU A 199 36.78 -9.75 19.73
CA LEU A 199 37.58 -9.23 20.84
C LEU A 199 38.50 -10.30 21.46
N GLU A 200 38.00 -11.50 21.65
CA GLU A 200 38.79 -12.64 22.12
C GLU A 200 39.94 -12.99 21.14
N SER A 201 39.63 -12.91 19.83
CA SER A 201 40.65 -13.14 18.80
C SER A 201 41.78 -12.08 18.80
N LEU A 202 41.47 -10.83 19.22
CA LEU A 202 42.47 -9.76 19.35
C LEU A 202 43.45 -9.99 20.48
N THR A 203 43.04 -10.70 21.53
CA THR A 203 43.89 -11.01 22.70
C THR A 203 44.70 -12.31 22.53
N SER A 204 44.21 -13.21 21.63
CA SER A 204 45.00 -14.38 21.24
C SER A 204 46.09 -13.97 20.24
N GLN A 205 47.25 -14.62 20.28
CA GLN A 205 48.40 -14.29 19.40
C GLN A 205 48.14 -14.53 17.89
N GLN A 206 46.93 -14.81 17.46
CA GLN A 206 46.55 -14.92 16.06
C GLN A 206 46.42 -13.51 15.46
N SER A 207 47.49 -13.03 14.90
CA SER A 207 47.67 -11.71 14.33
C SER A 207 46.84 -11.52 13.05
N ARG A 208 45.62 -11.07 13.17
CA ARG A 208 44.97 -10.37 12.05
C ARG A 208 45.54 -8.96 11.94
N ALA A 209 45.62 -8.43 10.72
CA ALA A 209 45.98 -7.02 10.51
C ALA A 209 45.00 -6.14 11.28
N LEU A 210 45.51 -5.16 12.02
CA LEU A 210 44.65 -4.20 12.72
C LEU A 210 43.86 -3.39 11.68
N GLY A 211 42.60 -3.09 12.00
CA GLY A 211 41.70 -2.35 11.14
C GLY A 211 40.86 -3.21 10.19
N GLU A 212 41.27 -4.47 9.97
CA GLU A 212 40.46 -5.38 9.16
C GLU A 212 39.34 -6.02 9.98
N TYR A 213 38.11 -6.01 9.41
CA TYR A 213 36.93 -6.67 9.98
C TYR A 213 36.00 -7.11 8.91
N ALA A 214 35.08 -8.02 9.23
CA ALA A 214 34.06 -8.50 8.29
C ALA A 214 32.67 -8.07 8.74
N LEU A 215 31.92 -7.47 7.85
CA LEU A 215 30.47 -7.39 8.01
C LEU A 215 29.87 -8.77 7.74
N ARG A 216 28.98 -9.20 8.63
CA ARG A 216 28.36 -10.52 8.59
C ARG A 216 26.85 -10.40 8.41
N ALA A 217 26.24 -11.42 7.86
CA ALA A 217 24.80 -11.51 7.75
C ALA A 217 24.15 -11.58 9.15
N GLU A 218 23.19 -10.71 9.42
CA GLU A 218 22.43 -10.71 10.67
C GLU A 218 21.23 -11.65 10.63
N ILE A 219 20.79 -12.03 9.43
CA ILE A 219 19.68 -12.93 9.15
C ILE A 219 20.07 -13.96 8.10
N ASP A 220 19.31 -15.04 8.01
CA ASP A 220 19.29 -15.91 6.83
C ASP A 220 18.49 -15.20 5.74
N GLY A 221 18.90 -15.30 4.47
CA GLY A 221 18.17 -14.66 3.38
C GLY A 221 18.95 -14.55 2.09
N ALA A 222 18.41 -13.83 1.13
CA ALA A 222 19.03 -13.54 -0.16
C ALA A 222 19.61 -12.13 -0.20
N VAL A 223 20.67 -11.95 -0.98
CA VAL A 223 21.29 -10.65 -1.27
C VAL A 223 20.46 -9.98 -2.36
N LEU A 224 19.72 -8.92 -2.02
CA LEU A 224 18.86 -8.18 -2.94
C LEU A 224 19.57 -6.99 -3.62
N ALA A 225 20.61 -6.45 -3.00
CA ALA A 225 21.44 -5.37 -3.55
C ALA A 225 22.85 -5.44 -2.98
N ASP A 226 23.84 -5.11 -3.82
CA ASP A 226 25.26 -5.11 -3.48
C ASP A 226 26.03 -4.02 -4.24
N ASP A 227 25.51 -2.80 -4.25
CA ASP A 227 25.94 -1.65 -5.05
C ASP A 227 27.21 -0.99 -4.46
N PHE A 228 28.35 -1.71 -4.49
CA PHE A 228 29.64 -1.18 -4.04
C PHE A 228 30.80 -1.89 -4.76
N GLU A 229 31.96 -1.24 -4.78
CA GLU A 229 33.17 -1.74 -5.44
C GLU A 229 34.31 -2.03 -4.44
N GLN A 230 35.19 -2.98 -4.78
CA GLN A 230 36.42 -3.19 -4.03
C GLN A 230 37.35 -1.97 -4.19
N GLY A 231 37.93 -1.51 -3.08
CA GLY A 231 38.74 -0.27 -3.02
C GLY A 231 37.89 0.97 -2.74
N GLN A 232 36.56 0.90 -2.81
CA GLN A 232 35.67 2.02 -2.51
C GLN A 232 35.75 2.40 -1.02
N ARG A 233 35.77 3.72 -0.75
CA ARG A 233 35.58 4.26 0.60
C ARG A 233 34.10 4.43 0.89
N ILE A 234 33.69 3.91 2.05
CA ILE A 234 32.30 3.91 2.52
C ILE A 234 32.22 4.65 3.85
N GLU A 235 31.27 5.56 3.95
CA GLU A 235 31.00 6.30 5.18
C GLU A 235 30.18 5.44 6.16
N ALA A 236 30.28 5.79 7.46
CA ALA A 236 29.50 5.12 8.49
C ALA A 236 28.00 5.22 8.22
N GLY A 237 27.28 4.09 8.32
CA GLY A 237 25.83 4.02 8.09
C GLY A 237 25.42 3.88 6.63
N ALA A 238 26.32 4.09 5.65
CA ALA A 238 26.00 3.89 4.24
C ALA A 238 25.74 2.39 3.96
N PRO A 239 24.58 2.03 3.35
CA PRO A 239 24.25 0.63 3.09
C PRO A 239 25.14 0.06 2.00
N LEU A 240 25.65 -1.15 2.23
CA LEU A 240 26.44 -1.93 1.27
C LEU A 240 25.65 -3.07 0.67
N ILE A 241 24.92 -3.79 1.50
CA ILE A 241 24.17 -4.98 1.11
C ILE A 241 22.77 -4.88 1.70
N ALA A 242 21.77 -5.21 0.88
CA ALA A 242 20.42 -5.46 1.34
C ALA A 242 20.18 -6.97 1.39
N LEU A 243 19.76 -7.45 2.56
CA LEU A 243 19.35 -8.84 2.78
C LEU A 243 17.85 -8.90 3.05
N ALA A 244 17.17 -9.92 2.53
CA ALA A 244 15.81 -10.22 2.90
C ALA A 244 15.58 -11.73 3.03
N ASP A 245 14.75 -12.11 4.00
CA ASP A 245 14.18 -13.46 4.03
C ASP A 245 13.00 -13.49 3.04
N GLU A 246 13.18 -14.20 1.93
CA GLU A 246 12.17 -14.30 0.87
C GLU A 246 11.06 -15.33 1.16
N LYS A 247 11.07 -15.99 2.32
CA LYS A 247 10.02 -16.96 2.70
C LYS A 247 8.67 -16.31 2.90
N GLN A 248 8.68 -15.05 3.37
CA GLN A 248 7.49 -14.24 3.55
C GLN A 248 7.68 -12.88 2.90
N LEU A 249 6.78 -12.53 2.01
CA LEU A 249 6.80 -11.27 1.27
C LEU A 249 5.58 -10.43 1.64
N TRP A 250 5.72 -9.14 1.46
CA TRP A 250 4.59 -8.22 1.47
C TRP A 250 4.05 -8.03 0.07
N VAL A 251 2.76 -7.76 0.00
CA VAL A 251 2.12 -7.23 -1.20
C VAL A 251 1.44 -5.93 -0.80
N GLU A 252 1.78 -4.84 -1.45
CA GLU A 252 1.09 -3.56 -1.28
C GLU A 252 0.06 -3.41 -2.39
N ALA A 253 -1.22 -3.52 -2.03
CA ALA A 253 -2.35 -3.33 -2.92
C ALA A 253 -2.86 -1.88 -2.83
N HIS A 254 -3.19 -1.28 -3.96
CA HIS A 254 -3.63 0.10 -4.07
C HIS A 254 -5.13 0.17 -4.36
N LEU A 255 -5.90 0.66 -3.41
CA LEU A 255 -7.35 0.77 -3.49
C LEU A 255 -7.78 2.24 -3.64
N PRO A 256 -8.83 2.51 -4.43
CA PRO A 256 -9.39 3.86 -4.52
C PRO A 256 -9.78 4.39 -3.13
N ALA A 257 -9.42 5.65 -2.84
CA ALA A 257 -9.66 6.26 -1.53
C ALA A 257 -11.15 6.44 -1.18
N ASN A 258 -12.01 6.55 -2.20
CA ASN A 258 -13.45 6.70 -2.05
C ASN A 258 -14.20 5.38 -1.80
N LEU A 259 -13.51 4.26 -1.78
CA LEU A 259 -14.11 2.97 -1.50
C LEU A 259 -14.47 2.87 -0.01
N SER A 260 -15.76 2.85 0.31
CA SER A 260 -16.27 2.74 1.68
C SER A 260 -16.20 1.30 2.20
N LEU A 261 -15.02 0.70 2.16
CA LEU A 261 -14.78 -0.66 2.63
C LEU A 261 -13.57 -0.68 3.57
N THR A 262 -13.75 -1.19 4.77
CA THR A 262 -12.65 -1.39 5.74
C THR A 262 -12.09 -2.79 5.56
N LEU A 263 -10.79 -2.87 5.32
CA LEU A 263 -10.05 -4.12 5.19
C LEU A 263 -9.34 -4.43 6.50
N GLY A 264 -10.05 -5.11 7.40
CA GLY A 264 -9.47 -5.52 8.67
C GLY A 264 -8.32 -6.52 8.49
N ALA A 265 -7.39 -6.54 9.46
CA ALA A 265 -6.33 -7.56 9.50
C ALA A 265 -6.95 -8.97 9.47
N GLY A 266 -6.35 -9.87 8.68
CA GLY A 266 -6.85 -11.22 8.46
C GLY A 266 -7.84 -11.36 7.29
N THR A 267 -8.25 -10.26 6.62
CA THR A 267 -9.05 -10.36 5.39
C THR A 267 -8.29 -11.19 4.36
N GLU A 268 -8.91 -12.25 3.87
CA GLU A 268 -8.32 -13.15 2.89
C GLU A 268 -8.26 -12.50 1.50
N ALA A 269 -7.16 -12.75 0.79
CA ALA A 269 -6.99 -12.37 -0.60
C ALA A 269 -6.24 -13.46 -1.36
N GLU A 270 -6.40 -13.44 -2.67
CA GLU A 270 -5.57 -14.17 -3.61
C GLU A 270 -4.68 -13.20 -4.36
N VAL A 271 -3.39 -13.48 -4.39
CA VAL A 271 -2.38 -12.71 -5.13
C VAL A 271 -2.01 -13.50 -6.38
N VAL A 272 -2.07 -12.85 -7.52
CA VAL A 272 -1.80 -13.46 -8.84
C VAL A 272 -0.64 -12.71 -9.49
N VAL A 273 0.38 -13.47 -9.89
CA VAL A 273 1.55 -12.95 -10.62
C VAL A 273 1.82 -13.89 -11.80
N GLY A 274 1.43 -13.47 -12.98
CA GLY A 274 1.43 -14.37 -14.14
C GLY A 274 0.59 -15.63 -13.89
N ASP A 275 1.23 -16.80 -13.93
CA ASP A 275 0.55 -18.09 -13.69
C ASP A 275 0.55 -18.50 -12.20
N VAL A 276 1.23 -17.75 -11.34
CA VAL A 276 1.37 -18.08 -9.92
C VAL A 276 0.21 -17.47 -9.13
N ARG A 277 -0.49 -18.30 -8.35
CA ARG A 277 -1.55 -17.89 -7.45
C ARG A 277 -1.20 -18.24 -6.01
N VAL A 278 -1.20 -17.28 -5.12
CA VAL A 278 -0.83 -17.46 -3.71
C VAL A 278 -1.91 -16.85 -2.83
N LYS A 279 -2.24 -17.55 -1.75
CA LYS A 279 -3.10 -17.00 -0.71
C LYS A 279 -2.33 -15.97 0.11
N ALA A 280 -2.98 -14.88 0.42
CA ALA A 280 -2.46 -13.82 1.26
C ALA A 280 -3.53 -13.34 2.23
N ALA A 281 -3.11 -12.67 3.28
CA ALA A 281 -4.02 -12.04 4.23
C ALA A 281 -3.60 -10.59 4.50
N VAL A 282 -4.58 -9.72 4.67
CA VAL A 282 -4.33 -8.34 5.07
C VAL A 282 -3.61 -8.32 6.41
N SER A 283 -2.47 -7.67 6.46
CA SER A 283 -1.71 -7.45 7.70
C SER A 283 -1.89 -6.04 8.24
N GLN A 284 -1.95 -5.05 7.35
CA GLN A 284 -2.01 -3.63 7.70
C GLN A 284 -2.77 -2.83 6.64
N GLU A 285 -3.50 -1.82 7.06
CA GLU A 285 -4.10 -0.83 6.18
C GLU A 285 -3.49 0.54 6.51
N ALA A 286 -3.02 1.27 5.48
CA ALA A 286 -2.49 2.61 5.67
C ALA A 286 -3.62 3.60 5.97
N HIS A 287 -3.40 4.49 6.93
CA HIS A 287 -4.33 5.58 7.25
C HIS A 287 -4.10 6.85 6.43
N THR A 288 -3.18 6.79 5.47
CA THR A 288 -2.86 7.90 4.57
C THR A 288 -3.29 7.58 3.14
N ILE A 289 -3.66 8.62 2.42
CA ILE A 289 -3.99 8.55 0.99
C ILE A 289 -2.81 9.11 0.22
N ASP A 290 -2.35 8.39 -0.79
CA ASP A 290 -1.36 8.89 -1.73
C ASP A 290 -1.97 10.06 -2.53
N PRO A 291 -1.39 11.26 -2.49
CA PRO A 291 -1.97 12.44 -3.11
C PRO A 291 -1.89 12.42 -4.65
N VAL A 292 -0.99 11.61 -5.22
CA VAL A 292 -0.78 11.51 -6.67
C VAL A 292 -1.75 10.50 -7.27
N THR A 293 -1.78 9.30 -6.71
CA THR A 293 -2.62 8.20 -7.23
C THR A 293 -4.04 8.22 -6.68
N ARG A 294 -4.30 8.98 -5.61
CA ARG A 294 -5.58 9.01 -4.89
C ARG A 294 -6.00 7.64 -4.37
N THR A 295 -5.01 6.82 -4.04
CA THR A 295 -5.24 5.47 -3.49
C THR A 295 -4.82 5.40 -2.03
N ARG A 296 -5.39 4.44 -1.32
CA ARG A 296 -4.90 3.97 -0.02
C ARG A 296 -4.19 2.64 -0.20
N THR A 297 -3.11 2.46 0.54
CA THR A 297 -2.31 1.24 0.49
C THR A 297 -2.80 0.25 1.52
N VAL A 298 -3.02 -0.98 1.09
CA VAL A 298 -3.30 -2.13 1.95
C VAL A 298 -2.16 -3.12 1.80
N ARG A 299 -1.54 -3.47 2.91
CA ARG A 299 -0.43 -4.41 2.93
C ARG A 299 -0.92 -5.79 3.33
N LEU A 300 -0.58 -6.76 2.50
CA LEU A 300 -0.86 -8.17 2.74
C LEU A 300 0.46 -8.89 3.05
N LEU A 301 0.35 -9.96 3.81
CA LEU A 301 1.42 -10.92 4.05
C LEU A 301 1.11 -12.20 3.27
N MET A 302 2.10 -12.69 2.53
CA MET A 302 2.01 -13.96 1.82
C MET A 302 3.24 -14.83 2.06
N ASP A 303 3.07 -16.14 2.06
CA ASP A 303 4.16 -17.10 2.11
C ASP A 303 4.72 -17.36 0.70
N ASN A 304 6.03 -17.51 0.62
CA ASN A 304 6.77 -17.78 -0.63
C ASN A 304 7.76 -18.95 -0.44
N PRO A 305 7.28 -20.15 -0.09
CA PRO A 305 8.15 -21.26 0.29
C PRO A 305 9.05 -21.77 -0.85
N GLU A 306 8.64 -21.59 -2.09
CA GLU A 306 9.36 -22.03 -3.28
C GLU A 306 10.27 -20.94 -3.87
N HIS A 307 10.34 -19.76 -3.27
CA HIS A 307 11.11 -18.59 -3.74
C HIS A 307 10.80 -18.22 -5.22
N ARG A 308 9.54 -18.44 -5.65
CA ARG A 308 9.11 -18.15 -7.03
C ARG A 308 8.77 -16.70 -7.29
N LEU A 309 8.47 -15.98 -6.23
CA LEU A 309 8.08 -14.57 -6.28
C LEU A 309 9.21 -13.71 -5.69
N HIS A 310 9.44 -12.56 -6.33
CA HIS A 310 10.53 -11.65 -5.95
C HIS A 310 10.01 -10.23 -5.75
N PRO A 311 10.60 -9.46 -4.82
CA PRO A 311 10.30 -8.05 -4.65
C PRO A 311 10.46 -7.26 -5.96
N GLY A 312 9.57 -6.29 -6.21
CA GLY A 312 9.52 -5.50 -7.43
C GLY A 312 8.60 -6.04 -8.52
N GLN A 313 8.01 -7.23 -8.35
CA GLN A 313 7.02 -7.76 -9.28
C GLN A 313 5.66 -7.12 -9.07
N PHE A 314 4.96 -6.80 -10.16
CA PHE A 314 3.56 -6.41 -10.11
C PHE A 314 2.68 -7.63 -9.84
N ALA A 315 1.61 -7.39 -9.07
CA ALA A 315 0.65 -8.40 -8.67
C ALA A 315 -0.78 -7.91 -8.86
N GLU A 316 -1.66 -8.82 -9.15
CA GLU A 316 -3.10 -8.63 -9.08
C GLU A 316 -3.61 -9.19 -7.75
N VAL A 317 -4.31 -8.37 -6.98
CA VAL A 317 -4.83 -8.76 -5.66
C VAL A 317 -6.34 -8.84 -5.73
N PHE A 318 -6.89 -10.00 -5.38
CA PHE A 318 -8.33 -10.26 -5.32
C PHE A 318 -8.73 -10.50 -3.86
N PHE A 319 -9.24 -9.47 -3.21
CA PHE A 319 -9.79 -9.59 -1.85
C PHE A 319 -11.09 -10.36 -1.89
N ARG A 320 -11.26 -11.31 -1.00
CA ARG A 320 -12.46 -12.16 -0.91
C ARG A 320 -13.36 -11.69 0.21
N PHE A 321 -14.62 -11.49 -0.14
CA PHE A 321 -15.64 -11.07 0.80
C PHE A 321 -16.88 -11.96 0.70
N LYS A 322 -17.64 -11.94 1.79
CA LYS A 322 -18.97 -12.53 1.86
C LYS A 322 -19.90 -11.53 2.54
N THR A 323 -21.11 -11.39 2.04
CA THR A 323 -22.09 -10.54 2.71
C THR A 323 -22.49 -11.16 4.04
N GLU A 324 -22.49 -10.36 5.12
CA GLU A 324 -22.86 -10.81 6.46
C GLU A 324 -24.31 -11.28 6.53
N LYS A 325 -25.18 -10.62 5.76
CA LYS A 325 -26.63 -10.92 5.68
C LYS A 325 -26.97 -11.48 4.31
N SER A 326 -28.05 -12.25 4.27
CA SER A 326 -28.66 -12.63 3.01
C SER A 326 -29.19 -11.41 2.28
N VAL A 327 -28.80 -11.24 1.03
CA VAL A 327 -29.16 -10.11 0.15
C VAL A 327 -29.78 -10.63 -1.14
N LEU A 328 -30.65 -9.83 -1.74
CA LEU A 328 -31.06 -10.04 -3.12
C LEU A 328 -30.03 -9.35 -4.03
N ALA A 329 -29.54 -10.06 -5.02
CA ALA A 329 -28.57 -9.50 -5.96
C ALA A 329 -28.87 -10.01 -7.37
N VAL A 330 -28.71 -9.11 -8.34
CA VAL A 330 -28.89 -9.39 -9.76
C VAL A 330 -27.61 -9.06 -10.53
N PRO A 331 -27.36 -9.71 -11.68
CA PRO A 331 -26.32 -9.27 -12.60
C PRO A 331 -26.54 -7.81 -13.01
N GLU A 332 -25.45 -7.05 -13.20
CA GLU A 332 -25.59 -5.64 -13.62
C GLU A 332 -26.33 -5.47 -14.94
N GLY A 333 -26.24 -6.47 -15.86
CA GLY A 333 -26.97 -6.50 -17.12
C GLY A 333 -28.49 -6.72 -16.99
N ALA A 334 -28.99 -7.07 -15.81
CA ALA A 334 -30.42 -7.16 -15.51
C ALA A 334 -31.06 -5.81 -15.14
N LEU A 335 -30.21 -4.82 -14.79
CA LEU A 335 -30.63 -3.49 -14.36
C LEU A 335 -30.80 -2.57 -15.56
N MET A 336 -31.94 -1.91 -15.63
CA MET A 336 -32.25 -0.93 -16.66
C MET A 336 -32.63 0.40 -16.01
N ARG A 337 -32.55 1.49 -16.79
CA ARG A 337 -33.09 2.80 -16.38
C ARG A 337 -34.52 2.92 -16.86
N GLY A 338 -35.43 3.20 -15.94
CA GLY A 338 -36.80 3.56 -16.23
C GLY A 338 -36.90 4.91 -16.95
N ALA A 339 -38.11 5.23 -17.45
CA ALA A 339 -38.36 6.49 -18.14
C ALA A 339 -38.22 7.72 -17.22
N ASP A 340 -38.47 7.56 -15.95
CA ASP A 340 -38.29 8.52 -14.84
C ASP A 340 -36.84 8.69 -14.39
N GLY A 341 -35.95 7.77 -14.83
CA GLY A 341 -34.55 7.76 -14.47
C GLY A 341 -34.23 6.86 -13.28
N ASP A 342 -35.19 6.18 -12.70
CA ASP A 342 -35.01 5.25 -11.62
C ASP A 342 -34.52 3.88 -12.12
N TRP A 343 -33.91 3.08 -11.21
CA TRP A 343 -33.44 1.77 -11.59
C TRP A 343 -34.57 0.75 -11.54
N THR A 344 -34.67 -0.07 -12.58
CA THR A 344 -35.74 -1.08 -12.73
C THR A 344 -35.15 -2.44 -13.08
N VAL A 345 -35.83 -3.49 -12.64
CA VAL A 345 -35.70 -4.87 -13.10
C VAL A 345 -37.01 -5.33 -13.72
N PHE A 346 -36.99 -6.32 -14.61
CA PHE A 346 -38.21 -6.89 -15.18
C PHE A 346 -38.62 -8.12 -14.39
N VAL A 347 -39.82 -8.06 -13.83
CA VAL A 347 -40.46 -9.12 -13.06
C VAL A 347 -41.41 -9.91 -13.96
N GLU A 348 -41.33 -11.24 -13.91
CA GLU A 348 -42.29 -12.11 -14.58
C GLU A 348 -43.51 -12.29 -13.68
N ASP A 349 -44.61 -11.65 -14.05
CA ASP A 349 -45.91 -11.75 -13.35
C ASP A 349 -46.67 -13.02 -13.76
N HIS A 350 -46.78 -13.26 -15.06
CA HIS A 350 -47.26 -14.50 -15.65
C HIS A 350 -46.22 -15.06 -16.63
N PRO A 351 -46.22 -16.38 -16.93
CA PRO A 351 -45.23 -16.97 -17.82
C PRO A 351 -45.10 -16.20 -19.15
N GLY A 352 -43.95 -15.57 -19.38
CA GLY A 352 -43.63 -14.77 -20.55
C GLY A 352 -44.18 -13.33 -20.52
N GLU A 353 -44.80 -12.88 -19.44
CA GLU A 353 -45.28 -11.53 -19.26
C GLU A 353 -44.39 -10.77 -18.25
N PHE A 354 -43.80 -9.66 -18.68
CA PHE A 354 -42.79 -8.92 -17.93
C PHE A 354 -43.25 -7.50 -17.64
N LEU A 355 -43.16 -7.12 -16.37
CA LEU A 355 -43.48 -5.79 -15.86
C LEU A 355 -42.18 -5.14 -15.31
N PRO A 356 -41.94 -3.84 -15.55
CA PRO A 356 -40.89 -3.12 -14.90
C PRO A 356 -41.22 -2.95 -13.41
N ALA A 357 -40.26 -3.25 -12.55
CA ALA A 357 -40.36 -3.03 -11.12
C ALA A 357 -39.16 -2.17 -10.67
N GLU A 358 -39.49 -1.07 -10.00
CA GLU A 358 -38.44 -0.17 -9.43
C GLU A 358 -37.69 -0.85 -8.32
N VAL A 359 -36.36 -0.58 -8.28
CA VAL A 359 -35.46 -1.12 -7.28
C VAL A 359 -34.45 -0.07 -6.84
N ASP A 360 -34.13 -0.10 -5.55
CA ASP A 360 -33.01 0.67 -5.02
C ASP A 360 -31.72 -0.13 -5.13
N LEU A 361 -30.65 0.51 -5.60
CA LEU A 361 -29.34 -0.13 -5.69
C LEU A 361 -28.60 -0.09 -4.36
N GLY A 362 -28.16 -1.28 -3.93
CA GLY A 362 -27.24 -1.44 -2.84
C GLY A 362 -25.78 -1.54 -3.31
N ARG A 363 -25.01 -2.36 -2.61
CA ARG A 363 -23.57 -2.57 -2.84
C ARG A 363 -23.28 -3.26 -4.16
N ALA A 364 -22.15 -2.91 -4.79
CA ALA A 364 -21.57 -3.71 -5.86
C ALA A 364 -20.90 -4.96 -5.28
N LEU A 365 -21.27 -6.13 -5.78
CA LEU A 365 -20.80 -7.43 -5.30
C LEU A 365 -20.12 -8.20 -6.45
N GLY A 366 -19.02 -7.65 -6.94
CA GLY A 366 -18.35 -8.15 -8.13
C GLY A 366 -19.14 -7.86 -9.40
N GLN A 367 -19.66 -8.91 -10.05
CA GLN A 367 -20.54 -8.80 -11.24
C GLN A 367 -22.03 -8.68 -10.88
N LEU A 368 -22.34 -8.75 -9.60
CA LEU A 368 -23.69 -8.62 -9.09
C LEU A 368 -23.90 -7.27 -8.42
N ARG A 369 -25.15 -6.79 -8.44
CA ARG A 369 -25.58 -5.61 -7.70
C ARG A 369 -26.66 -6.02 -6.68
N GLU A 370 -26.41 -5.68 -5.42
CA GLU A 370 -27.43 -5.79 -4.37
C GLU A 370 -28.61 -4.86 -4.70
N ILE A 371 -29.82 -5.36 -4.54
CA ILE A 371 -31.04 -4.59 -4.78
C ILE A 371 -32.02 -4.74 -3.62
N THR A 372 -32.85 -3.72 -3.44
CA THR A 372 -34.03 -3.71 -2.56
C THR A 372 -35.24 -3.22 -3.34
N GLY A 373 -36.44 -3.34 -2.78
CA GLY A 373 -37.72 -2.95 -3.46
C GLY A 373 -38.54 -4.15 -3.92
N ILE A 374 -37.94 -5.33 -4.11
CA ILE A 374 -38.67 -6.54 -4.48
C ILE A 374 -38.56 -7.63 -3.39
N LYS A 375 -39.52 -8.59 -3.44
CA LYS A 375 -39.58 -9.68 -2.46
C LYS A 375 -38.70 -10.87 -2.86
N SER A 376 -38.18 -11.59 -1.86
CA SER A 376 -37.51 -12.88 -2.11
C SER A 376 -38.51 -13.87 -2.72
N GLY A 377 -38.10 -14.60 -3.74
CA GLY A 377 -38.93 -15.52 -4.52
C GLY A 377 -39.49 -14.94 -5.80
N THR A 378 -39.41 -13.61 -6.00
CA THR A 378 -39.84 -12.96 -7.24
C THR A 378 -38.99 -13.44 -8.42
N ARG A 379 -39.64 -13.80 -9.51
CA ARG A 379 -39.01 -14.21 -10.76
C ARG A 379 -38.62 -12.96 -11.55
N VAL A 380 -37.35 -12.81 -11.83
CA VAL A 380 -36.81 -11.64 -12.55
C VAL A 380 -35.96 -12.05 -13.73
N ILE A 381 -35.85 -11.19 -14.72
CA ILE A 381 -34.91 -11.37 -15.84
C ILE A 381 -33.50 -11.11 -15.33
N THR A 382 -32.63 -12.13 -15.44
CA THR A 382 -31.22 -12.03 -15.11
C THR A 382 -30.32 -11.79 -16.32
N GLU A 383 -30.78 -12.21 -17.53
CA GLU A 383 -30.10 -11.98 -18.80
C GLU A 383 -31.15 -11.55 -19.87
N GLY A 384 -30.74 -10.65 -20.77
CA GLY A 384 -31.61 -10.20 -21.87
C GLY A 384 -32.59 -9.07 -21.54
N ALA A 385 -32.42 -8.39 -20.39
CA ALA A 385 -33.28 -7.30 -19.94
C ALA A 385 -33.44 -6.16 -20.97
N PHE A 386 -32.36 -5.84 -21.69
CA PHE A 386 -32.39 -4.81 -22.74
C PHE A 386 -33.42 -5.11 -23.85
N PHE A 387 -33.57 -6.38 -24.23
CA PHE A 387 -34.55 -6.77 -25.26
C PHE A 387 -35.97 -6.48 -24.78
N VAL A 388 -36.27 -6.82 -23.53
CA VAL A 388 -37.62 -6.56 -22.93
C VAL A 388 -37.87 -5.08 -22.80
N ALA A 389 -36.89 -4.28 -22.34
CA ALA A 389 -36.99 -2.82 -22.32
C ALA A 389 -37.31 -2.25 -23.72
N SER A 390 -36.67 -2.78 -24.75
CA SER A 390 -36.89 -2.34 -26.13
C SER A 390 -38.28 -2.72 -26.65
N GLN A 391 -38.86 -3.84 -26.24
CA GLN A 391 -40.22 -4.23 -26.59
C GLN A 391 -41.26 -3.36 -25.91
N ILE A 392 -41.09 -3.05 -24.63
CA ILE A 392 -41.94 -2.13 -23.88
C ILE A 392 -41.95 -0.74 -24.54
N ALA A 393 -40.75 -0.21 -24.87
CA ALA A 393 -40.61 1.07 -25.53
C ALA A 393 -41.31 1.12 -26.92
N LYS A 394 -41.31 0.02 -27.67
CA LYS A 394 -42.03 -0.09 -28.96
C LYS A 394 -43.53 -0.19 -28.78
N GLY A 395 -44.01 -0.92 -27.75
CA GLY A 395 -45.44 -1.05 -27.46
C GLY A 395 -46.08 0.24 -26.97
N GLY A 396 -45.30 1.12 -26.31
CA GLY A 396 -45.75 2.47 -25.90
C GLY A 396 -45.81 3.52 -27.02
N PHE A 397 -45.28 3.21 -28.21
CA PHE A 397 -45.36 4.07 -29.39
C PHE A 397 -46.45 3.52 -30.31
N ASP A 398 -47.72 3.86 -30.02
CA ASP A 398 -48.84 3.64 -30.96
C ASP A 398 -48.81 4.74 -32.02
N PRO A 399 -48.47 4.46 -33.32
CA PRO A 399 -48.44 5.46 -34.36
C PRO A 399 -49.83 5.83 -34.90
N HIS A 400 -50.90 5.34 -34.29
CA HIS A 400 -52.28 5.53 -34.74
C HIS A 400 -53.16 6.30 -33.74
N GLY A 401 -52.57 7.26 -33.01
CA GLY A 401 -53.39 8.28 -32.34
C GLY A 401 -54.05 9.20 -33.36
N HIS A 402 -55.24 8.87 -33.80
CA HIS A 402 -56.17 9.78 -34.56
C HIS A 402 -57.00 10.56 -33.58
#